data_8c45b03c4ef272b09650b527f67429de
#
_entry.id   8c45b03c4ef272b09650b527f67429de
#
_cell.length_a   1.000
_cell.length_b   1.000
_cell.length_c   1.000
_cell.angle_alpha   90.00
_cell.angle_beta   90.00
_cell.angle_gamma   90.00
#
_symmetry.space_group_name_H-M   'P 1'
#
loop_
_entity.id
_entity.type
_entity.pdbx_description
1 polymer ?
#
loop_
_entity_poly.entity_id
_entity_poly.type
_entity_poly.pdbx_seq_one_letter_code
_entity_poly.pdbx_strand_id
1 'polypeptide(L)'
;MLFRSGYLGVMEAASKGAREAGGRVLGIVMNQFKSEPNRFLTDKVATDHFYDRLQNLITRSVGFVAMRGGMGTVTEISLVWNKFSTGVLDRRPLVLVGECWKNVVESWQQNLVVSGADLGYLDFAQNADEACQIIVEKTKGVAV
;
A
#
# COMPACT_ATOMS: atom_id res chain seq x y z
N MET A 1 -10.02 -8.16 4.58
CA MET A 1 -9.30 -8.77 3.42
C MET A 1 -8.04 -7.96 3.16
N LEU A 2 -6.90 -8.60 2.87
CA LEU A 2 -5.64 -7.94 2.48
C LEU A 2 -5.49 -7.95 0.96
N PHE A 3 -5.29 -6.79 0.36
CA PHE A 3 -4.99 -6.62 -1.08
C PHE A 3 -3.50 -6.34 -1.24
N ARG A 4 -2.82 -7.00 -2.20
CA ARG A 4 -1.39 -6.78 -2.41
C ARG A 4 -0.86 -7.36 -3.72
N SER A 5 0.38 -7.00 -4.00
CA SER A 5 1.18 -7.46 -5.12
C SER A 5 1.67 -8.90 -4.92
N GLY A 6 1.03 -9.88 -5.01
CA GLY A 6 1.17 -11.33 -4.77
C GLY A 6 2.54 -12.05 -4.85
N TYR A 7 3.70 -11.38 -4.68
CA TYR A 7 5.04 -11.98 -4.83
C TYR A 7 5.77 -12.23 -3.48
N LEU A 8 7.09 -12.46 -3.51
CA LEU A 8 7.92 -12.86 -2.37
C LEU A 8 8.33 -11.70 -1.43
N GLY A 9 9.06 -12.00 -0.37
CA GLY A 9 9.62 -11.03 0.58
C GLY A 9 8.58 -10.46 1.54
N VAL A 10 8.60 -9.15 1.76
CA VAL A 10 7.64 -8.46 2.66
C VAL A 10 6.19 -8.75 2.26
N MET A 11 5.92 -8.90 0.97
CA MET A 11 4.60 -9.25 0.46
C MET A 11 4.17 -10.65 0.92
N GLU A 12 5.06 -11.61 0.87
CA GLU A 12 4.79 -12.96 1.36
C GLU A 12 4.60 -12.98 2.89
N ALA A 13 5.46 -12.28 3.63
CA ALA A 13 5.37 -12.20 5.08
C ALA A 13 4.03 -11.63 5.55
N ALA A 14 3.54 -10.56 4.94
CA ALA A 14 2.24 -10.01 5.30
C ALA A 14 1.06 -10.92 4.85
N SER A 15 1.19 -11.65 3.71
CA SER A 15 0.21 -12.66 3.32
C SER A 15 0.15 -13.78 4.35
N LYS A 16 1.31 -14.27 4.79
CA LYS A 16 1.42 -15.29 5.83
C LYS A 16 0.75 -14.85 7.12
N GLY A 17 1.11 -13.69 7.66
CA GLY A 17 0.52 -13.16 8.90
C GLY A 17 -1.00 -13.00 8.80
N ALA A 18 -1.51 -12.47 7.69
CA ALA A 18 -2.95 -12.36 7.47
C ALA A 18 -3.66 -13.73 7.44
N ARG A 19 -3.03 -14.74 6.85
CA ARG A 19 -3.56 -16.12 6.83
C ARG A 19 -3.55 -16.77 8.21
N GLU A 20 -2.48 -16.61 8.95
CA GLU A 20 -2.35 -17.12 10.32
C GLU A 20 -3.39 -16.53 11.26
N ALA A 21 -3.78 -15.26 11.01
CA ALA A 21 -4.87 -14.59 11.73
C ALA A 21 -6.28 -14.91 11.15
N GLY A 22 -6.43 -15.91 10.27
CA GLY A 22 -7.71 -16.30 9.66
C GLY A 22 -8.23 -15.35 8.57
N GLY A 23 -7.41 -14.40 8.12
CA GLY A 23 -7.77 -13.41 7.10
C GLY A 23 -7.71 -13.96 5.68
N ARG A 24 -8.45 -13.31 4.77
CA ARG A 24 -8.33 -13.55 3.32
C ARG A 24 -7.26 -12.66 2.71
N VAL A 25 -6.55 -13.19 1.73
CA VAL A 25 -5.47 -12.48 1.01
C VAL A 25 -5.73 -12.54 -0.49
N LEU A 26 -6.00 -11.38 -1.08
CA LEU A 26 -6.13 -11.23 -2.53
C LEU A 26 -4.84 -10.68 -3.12
N GLY A 27 -4.20 -11.46 -3.98
CA GLY A 27 -3.04 -11.02 -4.74
C GLY A 27 -3.44 -10.39 -6.08
N ILE A 28 -2.93 -9.21 -6.37
CA ILE A 28 -3.03 -8.60 -7.70
C ILE A 28 -1.71 -8.86 -8.42
N VAL A 29 -1.74 -9.73 -9.42
CA VAL A 29 -0.55 -10.22 -10.12
C VAL A 29 -0.57 -9.81 -11.59
N MET A 30 0.60 -9.81 -12.22
CA MET A 30 0.72 -9.57 -13.66
C MET A 30 1.07 -10.87 -14.38
N ASN A 31 0.36 -11.16 -15.48
CA ASN A 31 0.63 -12.33 -16.31
C ASN A 31 2.03 -12.31 -16.93
N GLN A 32 2.58 -11.12 -17.17
CA GLN A 32 3.91 -10.94 -17.77
C GLN A 32 5.07 -11.22 -16.79
N PHE A 33 4.82 -11.27 -15.50
CA PHE A 33 5.88 -11.54 -14.51
C PHE A 33 6.12 -13.05 -14.41
N LYS A 34 7.39 -13.45 -14.62
CA LYS A 34 7.82 -14.86 -14.53
C LYS A 34 7.82 -15.40 -13.09
N SER A 35 7.69 -14.54 -12.09
CA SER A 35 7.70 -14.94 -10.69
C SER A 35 6.37 -15.57 -10.30
N GLU A 36 6.43 -16.73 -9.65
CA GLU A 36 5.23 -17.35 -9.10
C GLU A 36 4.63 -16.52 -7.96
N PRO A 37 3.30 -16.42 -7.88
CA PRO A 37 2.63 -15.83 -6.73
C PRO A 37 2.95 -16.58 -5.44
N ASN A 38 3.01 -15.86 -4.31
CA ASN A 38 3.26 -16.50 -3.03
C ASN A 38 2.12 -17.46 -2.62
N ARG A 39 2.47 -18.52 -1.91
CA ARG A 39 1.58 -19.63 -1.52
C ARG A 39 0.48 -19.25 -0.51
N PHE A 40 0.55 -18.07 0.12
CA PHE A 40 -0.40 -17.63 1.14
C PHE A 40 -1.58 -16.83 0.56
N LEU A 41 -1.67 -16.68 -0.75
CA LEU A 41 -2.85 -16.07 -1.38
C LEU A 41 -4.06 -16.99 -1.23
N THR A 42 -5.22 -16.42 -0.90
CA THR A 42 -6.52 -17.11 -1.00
C THR A 42 -7.12 -16.98 -2.37
N ASP A 43 -6.93 -15.81 -2.96
CA ASP A 43 -7.49 -15.44 -4.26
C ASP A 43 -6.45 -14.65 -5.04
N LYS A 44 -6.57 -14.62 -6.37
CA LYS A 44 -5.74 -13.79 -7.22
C LYS A 44 -6.55 -13.14 -8.33
N VAL A 45 -6.18 -11.93 -8.65
CA VAL A 45 -6.61 -11.22 -9.86
C VAL A 45 -5.38 -11.04 -10.74
N ALA A 46 -5.40 -11.66 -11.91
CA ALA A 46 -4.35 -11.50 -12.91
C ALA A 46 -4.69 -10.32 -13.83
N THR A 47 -3.69 -9.53 -14.15
CA THR A 47 -3.80 -8.37 -15.05
C THR A 47 -2.72 -8.45 -16.13
N ASP A 48 -3.02 -7.94 -17.32
CA ASP A 48 -2.07 -7.89 -18.43
C ASP A 48 -1.31 -6.57 -18.48
N HIS A 49 -1.90 -5.51 -17.90
CA HIS A 49 -1.31 -4.18 -17.92
C HIS A 49 -0.98 -3.68 -16.51
N PHE A 50 0.16 -2.99 -16.41
CA PHE A 50 0.66 -2.43 -15.16
C PHE A 50 -0.33 -1.46 -14.52
N TYR A 51 -0.99 -0.62 -15.32
CA TYR A 51 -1.98 0.34 -14.83
C TYR A 51 -3.23 -0.33 -14.28
N ASP A 52 -3.70 -1.41 -14.88
CA ASP A 52 -4.84 -2.19 -14.37
C ASP A 52 -4.52 -2.80 -13.01
N ARG A 53 -3.28 -3.28 -12.84
CA ARG A 53 -2.80 -3.77 -11.55
C ARG A 53 -2.84 -2.67 -10.48
N LEU A 54 -2.29 -1.50 -10.77
CA LEU A 54 -2.32 -0.35 -9.86
C LEU A 54 -3.75 0.09 -9.55
N GLN A 55 -4.60 0.16 -10.55
CA GLN A 55 -6.01 0.50 -10.40
C GLN A 55 -6.71 -0.47 -9.46
N ASN A 56 -6.54 -1.78 -9.63
CA ASN A 56 -7.12 -2.80 -8.75
C ASN A 56 -6.62 -2.68 -7.30
N LEU A 57 -5.33 -2.45 -7.09
CA LEU A 57 -4.75 -2.24 -5.76
C LEU A 57 -5.37 -1.02 -5.07
N ILE A 58 -5.52 0.09 -5.79
CA ILE A 58 -5.99 1.36 -5.23
C ILE A 58 -7.49 1.33 -4.97
N THR A 59 -8.29 0.92 -5.94
CA THR A 59 -9.76 1.03 -5.83
C THR A 59 -10.36 0.08 -4.80
N ARG A 60 -9.74 -1.07 -4.58
CA ARG A 60 -10.22 -2.11 -3.65
C ARG A 60 -9.75 -1.92 -2.21
N SER A 61 -8.83 -0.99 -1.95
CA SER A 61 -8.23 -0.80 -0.62
C SER A 61 -8.95 0.31 0.15
N VAL A 62 -9.23 0.09 1.43
CA VAL A 62 -9.76 1.11 2.36
C VAL A 62 -8.65 1.88 3.08
N GLY A 63 -7.40 1.47 2.91
CA GLY A 63 -6.20 2.11 3.44
C GLY A 63 -4.95 1.44 2.87
N PHE A 64 -3.83 2.08 3.02
CA PHE A 64 -2.55 1.68 2.42
C PHE A 64 -1.46 1.65 3.48
N VAL A 65 -0.66 0.59 3.47
CA VAL A 65 0.54 0.48 4.31
C VAL A 65 1.73 0.21 3.40
N ALA A 66 2.70 1.09 3.45
CA ALA A 66 3.93 0.97 2.69
C ALA A 66 5.12 0.64 3.59
N MET A 67 5.60 -0.57 3.50
CA MET A 67 6.85 -1.00 4.12
C MET A 67 8.04 -0.52 3.27
N ARG A 68 9.26 -0.64 3.79
CA ARG A 68 10.48 -0.39 3.00
C ARG A 68 10.44 -1.23 1.72
N GLY A 69 10.65 -0.57 0.57
CA GLY A 69 10.55 -1.20 -0.75
C GLY A 69 11.40 -0.50 -1.79
N GLY A 70 11.29 -0.94 -3.03
CA GLY A 70 11.98 -0.37 -4.18
C GLY A 70 11.10 0.59 -4.99
N MET A 71 11.48 0.82 -6.25
CA MET A 71 10.81 1.78 -7.15
C MET A 71 9.32 1.46 -7.39
N GLY A 72 8.93 0.19 -7.37
CA GLY A 72 7.51 -0.19 -7.46
C GLY A 72 6.69 0.36 -6.28
N THR A 73 7.23 0.29 -5.06
CA THR A 73 6.59 0.85 -3.87
C THR A 73 6.54 2.38 -3.94
N VAL A 74 7.60 3.02 -4.40
CA VAL A 74 7.61 4.48 -4.65
C VAL A 74 6.52 4.88 -5.64
N THR A 75 6.37 4.14 -6.74
CA THR A 75 5.32 4.38 -7.75
C THR A 75 3.92 4.25 -7.14
N GLU A 76 3.68 3.19 -6.37
CA GLU A 76 2.39 2.95 -5.72
C GLU A 76 2.04 4.06 -4.72
N ILE A 77 2.98 4.46 -3.87
CA ILE A 77 2.80 5.55 -2.90
C ILE A 77 2.55 6.88 -3.61
N SER A 78 3.41 7.24 -4.55
CA SER A 78 3.32 8.52 -5.26
C SER A 78 1.99 8.65 -6.02
N LEU A 79 1.52 7.55 -6.62
CA LEU A 79 0.25 7.54 -7.33
C LEU A 79 -0.94 7.73 -6.38
N VAL A 80 -0.97 7.02 -5.24
CA VAL A 80 -2.03 7.15 -4.23
C VAL A 80 -2.02 8.57 -3.65
N TRP A 81 -0.86 9.06 -3.27
CA TRP A 81 -0.68 10.39 -2.70
C TRP A 81 -1.12 11.49 -3.67
N ASN A 82 -0.72 11.40 -4.93
CA ASN A 82 -1.15 12.35 -5.97
C ASN A 82 -2.68 12.31 -6.19
N LYS A 83 -3.30 11.12 -6.17
CA LYS A 83 -4.75 11.01 -6.29
C LYS A 83 -5.50 11.63 -5.12
N PHE A 84 -4.95 11.62 -3.90
CA PHE A 84 -5.50 12.34 -2.77
C PHE A 84 -5.36 13.85 -2.93
N SER A 85 -4.16 14.31 -3.27
CA SER A 85 -3.84 15.73 -3.46
C SER A 85 -4.71 16.38 -4.56
N THR A 86 -5.00 15.65 -5.62
CA THR A 86 -5.84 16.12 -6.74
C THR A 86 -7.34 15.89 -6.54
N GLY A 87 -7.77 15.27 -5.45
CA GLY A 87 -9.17 14.96 -5.18
C GLY A 87 -9.79 13.88 -6.09
N VAL A 88 -8.96 13.17 -6.87
CA VAL A 88 -9.42 12.07 -7.75
C VAL A 88 -9.78 10.81 -6.95
N LEU A 89 -9.24 10.69 -5.76
CA LEU A 89 -9.53 9.61 -4.82
C LEU A 89 -9.85 10.20 -3.46
N ASP A 90 -10.93 9.75 -2.83
CA ASP A 90 -11.26 10.13 -1.46
C ASP A 90 -10.14 9.72 -0.51
N ARG A 91 -9.88 10.59 0.47
CA ARG A 91 -8.84 10.37 1.46
C ARG A 91 -9.05 9.06 2.21
N ARG A 92 -8.00 8.25 2.25
CA ARG A 92 -7.88 7.01 3.02
C ARG A 92 -6.56 7.05 3.78
N PRO A 93 -6.39 6.28 4.87
CA PRO A 93 -5.10 6.20 5.54
C PRO A 93 -4.00 5.72 4.58
N LEU A 94 -2.90 6.48 4.50
CA LEU A 94 -1.67 6.11 3.78
C LEU A 94 -0.52 6.13 4.77
N VAL A 95 -0.17 4.95 5.28
CA VAL A 95 0.80 4.77 6.36
C VAL A 95 2.14 4.32 5.81
N LEU A 96 3.17 5.11 6.03
CA LEU A 96 4.56 4.84 5.65
C LEU A 96 5.33 4.31 6.86
N VAL A 97 5.92 3.12 6.75
CA VAL A 97 6.52 2.41 7.89
C VAL A 97 8.03 2.51 7.87
N GLY A 98 8.58 3.03 8.96
CA GLY A 98 10.00 3.11 9.25
C GLY A 98 10.63 4.46 8.91
N GLU A 99 11.77 4.73 9.55
CA GLU A 99 12.52 5.98 9.43
C GLU A 99 12.95 6.30 8.00
N CYS A 100 13.18 5.26 7.19
CA CYS A 100 13.54 5.44 5.79
C CYS A 100 12.51 6.27 5.00
N TRP A 101 11.22 6.14 5.30
CA TRP A 101 10.20 6.91 4.62
C TRP A 101 10.15 8.37 5.08
N LYS A 102 10.38 8.63 6.36
CA LYS A 102 10.50 10.00 6.85
C LYS A 102 11.63 10.72 6.10
N ASN A 103 12.82 10.12 6.04
CA ASN A 103 13.97 10.68 5.35
C ASN A 103 13.70 10.93 3.85
N VAL A 104 13.00 10.01 3.17
CA VAL A 104 12.62 10.16 1.76
C VAL A 104 11.64 11.32 1.58
N VAL A 105 10.59 11.38 2.39
CA VAL A 105 9.57 12.45 2.30
C VAL A 105 10.17 13.81 2.66
N GLU A 106 11.03 13.90 3.66
CA GLU A 106 11.77 15.12 3.99
C GLU A 106 12.65 15.57 2.82
N SER A 107 13.36 14.64 2.17
CA SER A 107 14.14 14.95 0.97
C SER A 107 13.27 15.44 -0.18
N TRP A 108 12.10 14.86 -0.38
CA TRP A 108 11.14 15.35 -1.40
C TRP A 108 10.62 16.74 -1.05
N GLN A 109 10.31 17.01 0.21
CA GLN A 109 9.86 18.32 0.66
C GLN A 109 10.95 19.40 0.44
N GLN A 110 12.22 19.03 0.63
CA GLN A 110 13.34 19.95 0.44
C GLN A 110 13.68 20.23 -1.04
N ASN A 111 13.42 19.28 -1.93
CA ASN A 111 13.89 19.32 -3.31
C ASN A 111 12.78 19.36 -4.38
N LEU A 112 11.53 19.13 -4.00
CA LEU A 112 10.36 19.16 -4.87
C LEU A 112 9.33 20.14 -4.32
N VAL A 113 8.31 20.43 -5.13
CA VAL A 113 7.17 21.26 -4.71
C VAL A 113 6.17 20.37 -3.98
N VAL A 114 6.35 20.21 -2.66
CA VAL A 114 5.47 19.46 -1.77
C VAL A 114 4.96 20.40 -0.70
N SER A 115 3.65 20.63 -0.67
CA SER A 115 3.01 21.53 0.28
C SER A 115 2.76 20.88 1.64
N GLY A 116 2.52 21.68 2.68
CA GLY A 116 2.07 21.17 3.98
C GLY A 116 0.72 20.43 3.89
N ALA A 117 -0.15 20.82 2.97
CA ALA A 117 -1.41 20.13 2.72
C ALA A 117 -1.17 18.73 2.14
N ASP A 118 -0.19 18.58 1.24
CA ASP A 118 0.19 17.28 0.68
C ASP A 118 0.71 16.35 1.78
N LEU A 119 1.58 16.85 2.67
CA LEU A 119 2.09 16.07 3.80
C LEU A 119 0.97 15.61 4.74
N GLY A 120 -0.10 16.37 4.86
CA GLY A 120 -1.28 16.03 5.66
C GLY A 120 -1.99 14.73 5.22
N TYR A 121 -1.71 14.21 4.03
CA TYR A 121 -2.25 12.92 3.57
C TYR A 121 -1.46 11.71 4.07
N LEU A 122 -0.24 11.92 4.59
CA LEU A 122 0.65 10.84 5.01
C LEU A 122 0.56 10.60 6.52
N ASP A 123 0.56 9.35 6.90
CA ASP A 123 0.76 8.90 8.27
C ASP A 123 2.10 8.16 8.35
N PHE A 124 2.79 8.28 9.47
CA PHE A 124 4.07 7.59 9.70
C PHE A 124 3.93 6.63 10.88
N ALA A 125 4.48 5.44 10.73
CA ALA A 125 4.56 4.43 11.77
C ALA A 125 6.00 3.93 11.91
N GLN A 126 6.41 3.55 13.11
CA GLN A 126 7.75 3.00 13.35
C GLN A 126 7.84 1.52 12.95
N ASN A 127 6.72 0.79 13.08
CA ASN A 127 6.63 -0.64 12.82
C ASN A 127 5.25 -1.04 12.28
N ALA A 128 5.10 -2.32 11.97
CA ALA A 128 3.87 -2.87 11.40
C ALA A 128 2.68 -2.82 12.38
N ASP A 129 2.91 -2.99 13.67
CA ASP A 129 1.85 -2.98 14.69
C ASP A 129 1.23 -1.59 14.80
N GLU A 130 2.06 -0.56 14.87
CA GLU A 130 1.61 0.84 14.87
C GLU A 130 0.86 1.19 13.58
N ALA A 131 1.36 0.73 12.41
CA ALA A 131 0.67 0.94 11.14
C ALA A 131 -0.72 0.28 11.13
N CYS A 132 -0.84 -0.94 11.66
CA CYS A 132 -2.13 -1.63 11.80
C CYS A 132 -3.08 -0.87 12.72
N GLN A 133 -2.61 -0.34 13.84
CA GLN A 133 -3.42 0.49 14.75
C GLN A 133 -3.96 1.73 14.04
N ILE A 134 -3.11 2.46 13.32
CA ILE A 134 -3.52 3.66 12.55
C ILE A 134 -4.60 3.28 11.51
N ILE A 135 -4.40 2.19 10.76
CA ILE A 135 -5.39 1.72 9.78
C ILE A 135 -6.72 1.41 10.46
N VAL A 136 -6.71 0.62 11.54
CA VAL A 136 -7.93 0.23 12.25
C VAL A 136 -8.67 1.45 12.80
N GLU A 137 -7.96 2.39 13.42
CA GLU A 137 -8.55 3.60 13.98
C GLU A 137 -9.21 4.47 12.91
N LYS A 138 -8.51 4.71 11.80
CA LYS A 138 -8.97 5.59 10.72
C LYS A 138 -10.00 4.95 9.79
N THR A 139 -10.17 3.63 9.82
CA THR A 139 -11.18 2.92 9.02
C THR A 139 -12.38 2.44 9.84
N LYS A 140 -12.48 2.77 11.12
CA LYS A 140 -13.67 2.48 11.94
C LYS A 140 -14.91 3.13 11.33
N GLY A 141 -15.90 2.30 10.98
CA GLY A 141 -17.16 2.75 10.37
C GLY A 141 -17.17 2.79 8.84
N VAL A 142 -16.07 2.46 8.18
CA VAL A 142 -16.07 2.25 6.73
C VAL A 142 -16.58 0.83 6.46
N ALA A 143 -17.73 0.70 5.78
CA ALA A 143 -18.23 -0.60 5.33
C ALA A 143 -17.25 -1.18 4.29
N VAL A 144 -16.78 -2.40 4.52
CA VAL A 144 -15.85 -3.14 3.64
C VAL A 144 -16.64 -4.13 2.79
#